data_97dbedfae527800584368bfd4841be6a
#
_entry.id   97dbedfae527800584368bfd4841be6a
#
_cell.length_a   1.000
_cell.length_b   1.000
_cell.length_c   1.000
_cell.angle_alpha   90.00
_cell.angle_beta   90.00
_cell.angle_gamma   90.00
#
_symmetry.space_group_name_H-M   'P 1'
#
loop_
_entity.id
_entity.type
_entity.pdbx_description
1 polymer ?
#
loop_
_entity_poly.entity_id
_entity_poly.type
_entity_poly.pdbx_seq_one_letter_code
_entity_poly.pdbx_strand_id
1 'polypeptide(L)'
;MADHSTSRFQAGQTGLIVRIPEAEPAVRAWRERFDPSARAGVPAHITVLFPFLDESRTDQGACSALTDMLGRQHAFDLRFESCGRFPGVLFLRPEPDMRLRRLTEVLTHRWPEAPPYGGKFTEVVPHLTIADGQDDAVLEEIEADLLSQPPFTSRVSSVDLLVYDGAKWQDRASFALHG
;
A
#
# COMPACT_ATOMS: atom_id res chain seq x y z
N MET A 1 -28.80 18.26 4.17
CA MET A 1 -27.77 18.44 3.14
C MET A 1 -26.82 17.26 3.25
N ALA A 2 -26.88 16.35 2.30
CA ALA A 2 -25.94 15.23 2.26
C ALA A 2 -24.57 15.77 1.84
N ASP A 3 -23.61 15.64 2.74
CA ASP A 3 -22.22 15.93 2.48
C ASP A 3 -21.74 14.94 1.40
N HIS A 4 -21.67 15.42 0.16
CA HIS A 4 -21.04 14.69 -0.93
C HIS A 4 -19.53 14.83 -0.76
N SER A 5 -19.00 14.21 0.29
CA SER A 5 -17.58 13.89 0.35
C SER A 5 -17.28 13.01 -0.85
N THR A 6 -16.78 13.63 -1.92
CA THR A 6 -16.37 12.93 -3.13
C THR A 6 -15.31 11.90 -2.69
N SER A 7 -15.67 10.64 -2.73
CA SER A 7 -14.75 9.56 -2.37
C SER A 7 -13.46 9.72 -3.15
N ARG A 8 -12.32 9.63 -2.48
CA ARG A 8 -10.99 9.64 -3.09
C ARG A 8 -10.80 8.48 -4.07
N PHE A 9 -11.60 7.43 -3.93
CA PHE A 9 -11.55 6.22 -4.72
C PHE A 9 -12.83 6.06 -5.54
N GLN A 10 -12.73 5.35 -6.66
CA GLN A 10 -13.84 5.07 -7.56
C GLN A 10 -14.15 3.57 -7.55
N ALA A 11 -15.44 3.20 -7.57
CA ALA A 11 -15.86 1.82 -7.67
C ALA A 11 -15.23 1.14 -8.90
N GLY A 12 -14.72 -0.07 -8.72
CA GLY A 12 -14.01 -0.82 -9.75
C GLY A 12 -12.49 -0.55 -9.80
N GLN A 13 -12.00 0.45 -9.09
CA GLN A 13 -10.54 0.62 -8.95
C GLN A 13 -9.95 -0.58 -8.21
N THR A 14 -8.78 -1.02 -8.67
CA THR A 14 -8.00 -2.07 -8.00
C THR A 14 -6.62 -1.58 -7.62
N GLY A 15 -6.02 -2.26 -6.66
CA GLY A 15 -4.65 -2.01 -6.22
C GLY A 15 -3.97 -3.29 -5.76
N LEU A 16 -2.66 -3.33 -5.89
CA LEU A 16 -1.81 -4.41 -5.41
C LEU A 16 -1.00 -3.91 -4.22
N ILE A 17 -1.12 -4.59 -3.11
CA ILE A 17 -0.48 -4.22 -1.84
C ILE A 17 0.26 -5.40 -1.22
N VAL A 18 1.20 -5.09 -0.33
CA VAL A 18 1.71 -6.03 0.67
C VAL A 18 1.22 -5.60 2.04
N ARG A 19 0.71 -6.54 2.84
CA ARG A 19 0.22 -6.27 4.19
C ARG A 19 1.37 -6.30 5.18
N ILE A 20 1.31 -5.43 6.17
CA ILE A 20 2.30 -5.34 7.25
C ILE A 20 1.57 -5.48 8.60
N PRO A 21 1.10 -6.69 8.96
CA PRO A 21 0.29 -6.88 10.16
C PRO A 21 1.05 -6.55 11.46
N GLU A 22 2.37 -6.69 11.47
CA GLU A 22 3.21 -6.37 12.61
C GLU A 22 3.23 -4.86 12.92
N ALA A 23 2.87 -4.01 11.97
CA ALA A 23 2.73 -2.57 12.20
C ALA A 23 1.44 -2.21 12.96
N GLU A 24 0.38 -3.02 12.86
CA GLU A 24 -0.94 -2.68 13.36
C GLU A 24 -0.97 -2.18 14.83
N PRO A 25 -0.29 -2.83 15.80
CA PRO A 25 -0.31 -2.35 17.17
C PRO A 25 0.19 -0.92 17.35
N ALA A 26 1.17 -0.52 16.53
CA ALA A 26 1.76 0.81 16.59
C ALA A 26 0.98 1.87 15.80
N VAL A 27 0.36 1.48 14.68
CA VAL A 27 -0.14 2.47 13.70
C VAL A 27 -1.65 2.54 13.58
N ARG A 28 -2.40 1.54 14.06
CA ARG A 28 -3.85 1.43 13.83
C ARG A 28 -4.61 2.67 14.26
N ALA A 29 -4.42 3.11 15.51
CA ALA A 29 -5.16 4.25 16.06
C ALA A 29 -4.88 5.56 15.30
N TRP A 30 -3.63 5.76 14.89
CA TRP A 30 -3.25 6.91 14.08
C TRP A 30 -3.84 6.84 12.67
N ARG A 31 -3.76 5.67 12.03
CA ARG A 31 -4.30 5.46 10.68
C ARG A 31 -5.82 5.62 10.63
N GLU A 32 -6.54 5.09 11.61
CA GLU A 32 -8.01 5.26 11.68
C GLU A 32 -8.43 6.74 11.75
N ARG A 33 -7.61 7.58 12.38
CA ARG A 33 -7.86 9.02 12.49
C ARG A 33 -7.43 9.80 11.26
N PHE A 34 -6.30 9.46 10.66
CA PHE A 34 -5.60 10.34 9.73
C PHE A 34 -5.28 9.74 8.36
N ASP A 35 -5.59 8.47 8.12
CA ASP A 35 -5.37 7.82 6.83
C ASP A 35 -6.70 7.47 6.16
N PRO A 36 -7.05 8.13 5.03
CA PRO A 36 -8.28 7.81 4.29
C PRO A 36 -8.37 6.35 3.85
N SER A 37 -7.25 5.69 3.53
CA SER A 37 -7.24 4.28 3.13
C SER A 37 -7.64 3.36 4.28
N ALA A 38 -7.21 3.66 5.51
CA ALA A 38 -7.62 2.91 6.69
C ALA A 38 -9.13 3.02 6.93
N ARG A 39 -9.69 4.23 6.82
CA ARG A 39 -11.13 4.44 6.92
C ARG A 39 -11.91 3.74 5.80
N ALA A 40 -11.30 3.57 4.64
CA ALA A 40 -11.86 2.79 3.54
C ALA A 40 -11.61 1.28 3.66
N GLY A 41 -11.06 0.79 4.77
CA GLY A 41 -10.95 -0.62 5.08
C GLY A 41 -9.62 -1.28 4.71
N VAL A 42 -8.59 -0.53 4.30
CA VAL A 42 -7.29 -1.11 3.99
C VAL A 42 -6.45 -1.21 5.28
N PRO A 43 -5.97 -2.42 5.66
CA PRO A 43 -5.08 -2.57 6.81
C PRO A 43 -3.71 -1.93 6.55
N ALA A 44 -2.84 -1.93 7.56
CA ALA A 44 -1.46 -1.46 7.41
C ALA A 44 -0.77 -2.17 6.24
N HIS A 45 -0.29 -1.40 5.27
CA HIS A 45 0.20 -1.92 4.00
C HIS A 45 1.23 -1.01 3.35
N ILE A 46 1.94 -1.59 2.39
CA ILE A 46 2.72 -0.84 1.40
C ILE A 46 2.09 -1.10 0.03
N THR A 47 1.81 -0.04 -0.70
CA THR A 47 1.31 -0.14 -2.07
C THR A 47 2.41 -0.62 -3.01
N VAL A 48 2.15 -1.68 -3.75
CA VAL A 48 3.05 -2.17 -4.80
C VAL A 48 2.69 -1.51 -6.13
N LEU A 49 1.41 -1.46 -6.47
CA LEU A 49 0.93 -0.81 -7.69
C LEU A 49 -0.52 -0.32 -7.51
N PHE A 50 -0.71 1.00 -7.62
CA PHE A 50 -2.03 1.63 -7.60
C PHE A 50 -2.03 2.87 -8.52
N PRO A 51 -3.12 3.11 -9.27
CA PRO A 51 -4.17 2.14 -9.56
C PRO A 51 -3.66 1.01 -10.46
N PHE A 52 -4.19 -0.18 -10.28
CA PHE A 52 -3.96 -1.31 -11.19
C PHE A 52 -5.05 -1.32 -12.26
N LEU A 53 -5.28 -2.42 -12.93
CA LEU A 53 -6.32 -2.55 -13.94
C LEU A 53 -7.72 -2.40 -13.32
N ASP A 54 -8.65 -1.81 -14.04
CA ASP A 54 -10.06 -1.81 -13.61
C ASP A 54 -10.54 -3.24 -13.30
N GLU A 55 -11.47 -3.39 -12.36
CA GLU A 55 -12.01 -4.68 -11.94
C GLU A 55 -12.46 -5.55 -13.13
N SER A 56 -13.08 -4.94 -14.13
CA SER A 56 -13.54 -5.64 -15.34
C SER A 56 -12.41 -6.25 -16.17
N ARG A 57 -11.17 -5.80 -15.97
CA ARG A 57 -9.96 -6.28 -16.64
C ARG A 57 -9.10 -7.19 -15.76
N THR A 58 -9.44 -7.35 -14.49
CA THR A 58 -8.77 -8.29 -13.57
C THR A 58 -9.41 -9.68 -13.68
N ASP A 59 -9.45 -10.20 -14.89
CA ASP A 59 -10.02 -11.50 -15.20
C ASP A 59 -9.10 -12.66 -14.78
N GLN A 60 -9.50 -13.89 -15.11
CA GLN A 60 -8.71 -15.09 -14.82
C GLN A 60 -7.33 -15.07 -15.49
N GLY A 61 -7.21 -14.48 -16.69
CA GLY A 61 -5.95 -14.35 -17.40
C GLY A 61 -4.98 -13.41 -16.67
N ALA A 62 -5.46 -12.26 -16.20
CA ALA A 62 -4.67 -11.34 -15.40
C ALA A 62 -4.24 -11.97 -14.07
N CYS A 63 -5.14 -12.67 -13.37
CA CYS A 63 -4.85 -13.37 -12.14
C CYS A 63 -3.82 -14.50 -12.32
N SER A 64 -3.91 -15.26 -13.42
CA SER A 64 -2.93 -16.29 -13.76
C SER A 64 -1.55 -15.69 -14.03
N ALA A 65 -1.49 -14.58 -14.75
CA ALA A 65 -0.24 -13.86 -15.00
C ALA A 65 0.38 -13.34 -13.69
N LEU A 66 -0.43 -12.76 -12.78
CA LEU A 66 0.03 -12.33 -11.46
C LEU A 66 0.58 -13.51 -10.65
N THR A 67 -0.11 -14.64 -10.63
CA THR A 67 0.34 -15.86 -9.93
C THR A 67 1.71 -16.31 -10.44
N ASP A 68 1.89 -16.39 -11.76
CA ASP A 68 3.15 -16.83 -12.36
C ASP A 68 4.30 -15.85 -12.11
N MET A 69 4.04 -14.57 -12.25
CA MET A 69 5.06 -13.53 -12.10
C MET A 69 5.50 -13.37 -10.65
N LEU A 70 4.55 -13.28 -9.74
CA LEU A 70 4.81 -13.09 -8.32
C LEU A 70 5.37 -14.35 -7.68
N GLY A 71 4.93 -15.54 -8.11
CA GLY A 71 5.48 -16.81 -7.69
C GLY A 71 6.97 -17.03 -8.01
N ARG A 72 7.53 -16.23 -8.93
CA ARG A 72 8.97 -16.22 -9.24
C ARG A 72 9.78 -15.24 -8.38
N GLN A 73 9.11 -14.38 -7.63
CA GLN A 73 9.75 -13.43 -6.72
C GLN A 73 9.89 -14.07 -5.34
N HIS A 74 11.06 -13.95 -4.72
CA HIS A 74 11.26 -14.49 -3.38
C HIS A 74 10.58 -13.65 -2.30
N ALA A 75 10.03 -14.33 -1.30
CA ALA A 75 9.60 -13.70 -0.05
C ALA A 75 10.81 -13.02 0.64
N PHE A 76 10.55 -11.94 1.38
CA PHE A 76 11.60 -11.12 1.98
C PHE A 76 11.14 -10.48 3.28
N ASP A 77 12.10 -10.03 4.08
CA ASP A 77 11.85 -9.33 5.32
C ASP A 77 12.06 -7.84 5.15
N LEU A 78 11.23 -7.06 5.83
CA LEU A 78 11.33 -5.61 5.93
C LEU A 78 11.48 -5.21 7.38
N ARG A 79 12.37 -4.26 7.64
CA ARG A 79 12.54 -3.64 8.95
C ARG A 79 12.01 -2.22 8.92
N PHE A 80 11.34 -1.82 9.99
CA PHE A 80 10.74 -0.50 10.17
C PHE A 80 11.32 0.12 11.44
N GLU A 81 12.14 1.16 11.29
CA GLU A 81 12.76 1.87 12.42
C GLU A 81 12.85 3.38 12.21
N SER A 82 12.44 3.88 11.05
CA SER A 82 12.45 5.31 10.74
C SER A 82 11.19 5.76 10.01
N CYS A 83 10.90 7.04 10.13
CA CYS A 83 9.83 7.70 9.41
C CYS A 83 10.37 8.48 8.20
N GLY A 84 9.48 8.77 7.28
CA GLY A 84 9.70 9.68 6.17
C GLY A 84 8.48 10.55 5.94
N ARG A 85 8.63 11.61 5.15
CA ARG A 85 7.57 12.57 4.87
C ARG A 85 7.48 12.89 3.39
N PHE A 86 6.22 13.00 2.91
CA PHE A 86 5.86 13.80 1.75
C PHE A 86 5.07 15.00 2.25
N PRO A 87 4.80 16.02 1.42
CA PRO A 87 3.95 17.14 1.84
C PRO A 87 2.61 16.67 2.43
N GLY A 88 2.39 16.94 3.73
CA GLY A 88 1.18 16.54 4.46
C GLY A 88 1.06 15.05 4.80
N VAL A 89 2.08 14.25 4.56
CA VAL A 89 2.06 12.78 4.73
C VAL A 89 3.21 12.32 5.61
N LEU A 90 2.89 11.49 6.60
CA LEU A 90 3.87 10.75 7.39
C LEU A 90 3.79 9.26 7.06
N PHE A 91 4.93 8.63 6.89
CA PHE A 91 5.01 7.19 6.63
C PHE A 91 6.18 6.52 7.37
N LEU A 92 6.06 5.22 7.60
CA LEU A 92 7.19 4.38 8.01
C LEU A 92 7.97 3.92 6.78
N ARG A 93 9.31 3.97 6.89
CA ARG A 93 10.22 3.50 5.84
C ARG A 93 10.42 1.99 5.93
N PRO A 94 10.10 1.23 4.87
CA PRO A 94 10.50 -0.18 4.79
C PRO A 94 11.97 -0.28 4.38
N GLU A 95 12.74 -1.06 5.08
CA GLU A 95 14.17 -1.28 4.77
C GLU A 95 14.54 -2.76 4.82
N PRO A 96 15.27 -3.28 3.81
CA PRO A 96 15.61 -2.64 2.52
C PRO A 96 14.42 -2.63 1.55
N ASP A 97 14.28 -1.60 0.73
CA ASP A 97 13.12 -1.43 -0.15
C ASP A 97 13.29 -1.99 -1.57
N MET A 98 14.47 -2.51 -1.90
CA MET A 98 14.80 -2.99 -3.26
C MET A 98 13.84 -4.06 -3.78
N ARG A 99 13.39 -4.97 -2.92
CA ARG A 99 12.45 -6.03 -3.31
C ARG A 99 11.07 -5.46 -3.63
N LEU A 100 10.61 -4.46 -2.87
CA LEU A 100 9.36 -3.76 -3.15
C LEU A 100 9.43 -3.04 -4.50
N ARG A 101 10.51 -2.30 -4.75
CA ARG A 101 10.74 -1.63 -6.05
C ARG A 101 10.75 -2.63 -7.20
N ARG A 102 11.36 -3.79 -7.00
CA ARG A 102 11.38 -4.86 -8.00
C ARG A 102 9.99 -5.40 -8.31
N LEU A 103 9.14 -5.59 -7.28
CA LEU A 103 7.74 -5.99 -7.49
C LEU A 103 7.00 -4.98 -8.38
N THR A 104 7.10 -3.70 -8.06
CA THR A 104 6.49 -2.63 -8.87
C THR A 104 7.02 -2.64 -10.30
N GLU A 105 8.33 -2.78 -10.47
CA GLU A 105 8.99 -2.79 -11.78
C GLU A 105 8.51 -3.96 -12.66
N VAL A 106 8.46 -5.18 -12.15
CA VAL A 106 8.01 -6.33 -12.94
C VAL A 106 6.54 -6.23 -13.33
N LEU A 107 5.71 -5.66 -12.45
CA LEU A 107 4.29 -5.44 -12.73
C LEU A 107 4.08 -4.34 -13.77
N THR A 108 4.76 -3.22 -13.67
CA THR A 108 4.66 -2.12 -14.64
C THR A 108 5.23 -2.50 -16.00
N HIS A 109 6.24 -3.35 -16.05
CA HIS A 109 6.75 -3.90 -17.32
C HIS A 109 5.69 -4.77 -18.01
N ARG A 110 4.93 -5.56 -17.25
CA ARG A 110 3.86 -6.42 -17.80
C ARG A 110 2.61 -5.62 -18.18
N TRP A 111 2.28 -4.59 -17.43
CA TRP A 111 1.11 -3.73 -17.63
C TRP A 111 1.51 -2.25 -17.71
N PRO A 112 2.15 -1.84 -18.81
CA PRO A 112 2.61 -0.45 -18.96
C PRO A 112 1.46 0.56 -19.03
N GLU A 113 0.24 0.11 -19.30
CA GLU A 113 -0.98 0.92 -19.24
C GLU A 113 -1.45 1.24 -17.84
N ALA A 114 -0.87 0.61 -16.82
CA ALA A 114 -1.15 0.87 -15.40
C ALA A 114 0.10 1.40 -14.70
N PRO A 115 0.58 2.62 -15.01
CA PRO A 115 1.73 3.20 -14.34
C PRO A 115 1.40 3.53 -12.88
N PRO A 116 2.36 3.40 -11.94
CA PRO A 116 2.14 3.75 -10.54
C PRO A 116 1.63 5.19 -10.41
N TYR A 117 0.56 5.36 -9.63
CA TYR A 117 -0.08 6.65 -9.37
C TYR A 117 -0.45 7.42 -10.65
N GLY A 118 -0.81 6.71 -11.71
CA GLY A 118 -1.15 7.30 -13.00
C GLY A 118 0.01 8.02 -13.70
N GLY A 119 1.24 7.69 -13.36
CA GLY A 119 2.44 8.32 -13.92
C GLY A 119 2.77 9.71 -13.37
N LYS A 120 2.15 10.10 -12.24
CA LYS A 120 2.34 11.44 -11.63
C LYS A 120 3.73 11.67 -11.05
N PHE A 121 4.46 10.61 -10.71
CA PHE A 121 5.76 10.69 -10.06
C PHE A 121 6.84 10.03 -10.93
N THR A 122 8.02 10.64 -10.97
CA THR A 122 9.19 10.09 -11.69
C THR A 122 9.84 8.95 -10.91
N GLU A 123 9.69 8.94 -9.60
CA GLU A 123 10.18 7.90 -8.70
C GLU A 123 9.08 7.47 -7.75
N VAL A 124 8.93 6.16 -7.56
CA VAL A 124 8.01 5.58 -6.58
C VAL A 124 8.82 5.15 -5.36
N VAL A 125 8.56 5.80 -4.24
CA VAL A 125 9.20 5.48 -2.96
C VAL A 125 8.28 4.56 -2.17
N PRO A 126 8.68 3.31 -1.88
CA PRO A 126 7.89 2.43 -1.03
C PRO A 126 7.68 3.02 0.37
N HIS A 127 6.44 2.99 0.85
CA HIS A 127 6.09 3.62 2.13
C HIS A 127 4.86 2.97 2.74
N LEU A 128 4.82 2.95 4.09
CA LEU A 128 3.64 2.58 4.86
C LEU A 128 3.04 3.86 5.44
N THR A 129 1.97 4.36 4.83
CA THR A 129 1.31 5.61 5.23
C THR A 129 0.66 5.49 6.60
N ILE A 130 0.92 6.47 7.46
CA ILE A 130 0.30 6.61 8.79
C ILE A 130 -0.74 7.72 8.80
N ALA A 131 -0.41 8.87 8.22
CA ALA A 131 -1.26 10.04 8.15
C ALA A 131 -1.13 10.73 6.80
N ASP A 132 -2.24 11.25 6.28
CA ASP A 132 -2.30 11.96 5.00
C ASP A 132 -3.22 13.19 5.14
N GLY A 133 -2.78 14.31 4.58
CA GLY A 133 -3.52 15.57 4.60
C GLY A 133 -3.49 16.30 5.95
N GLN A 134 -2.41 16.13 6.71
CA GLN A 134 -2.24 16.74 8.02
C GLN A 134 -1.18 17.85 8.01
N ASP A 135 -1.27 18.76 8.98
CA ASP A 135 -0.24 19.76 9.21
C ASP A 135 0.99 19.19 9.95
N ASP A 136 2.09 19.93 9.90
CA ASP A 136 3.37 19.48 10.45
C ASP A 136 3.30 19.19 11.94
N ALA A 137 2.52 19.94 12.72
CA ALA A 137 2.40 19.72 14.17
C ALA A 137 1.79 18.35 14.51
N VAL A 138 0.76 17.95 13.75
CA VAL A 138 0.15 16.62 13.88
C VAL A 138 1.14 15.53 13.46
N LEU A 139 1.84 15.73 12.33
CA LEU A 139 2.83 14.76 11.87
C LEU A 139 3.99 14.58 12.86
N GLU A 140 4.44 15.66 13.50
CA GLU A 140 5.49 15.62 14.53
C GLU A 140 5.06 14.83 15.77
N GLU A 141 3.81 15.02 16.22
CA GLU A 141 3.25 14.27 17.36
C GLU A 141 3.23 12.76 17.08
N ILE A 142 2.74 12.37 15.89
CA ILE A 142 2.66 10.97 15.48
C ILE A 142 4.07 10.37 15.36
N GLU A 143 4.98 11.08 14.71
CA GLU A 143 6.36 10.63 14.53
C GLU A 143 7.07 10.39 15.87
N ALA A 144 6.92 11.31 16.84
CA ALA A 144 7.47 11.15 18.16
C ALA A 144 6.94 9.90 18.87
N ASP A 145 5.66 9.63 18.77
CA ASP A 145 5.05 8.41 19.32
C ASP A 145 5.61 7.15 18.67
N LEU A 146 5.67 7.11 17.34
CA LEU A 146 6.18 5.95 16.60
C LEU A 146 7.66 5.69 16.92
N LEU A 147 8.49 6.72 16.96
CA LEU A 147 9.93 6.59 17.25
C LEU A 147 10.22 6.24 18.70
N SER A 148 9.27 6.42 19.62
CA SER A 148 9.38 5.95 21.01
C SER A 148 9.21 4.44 21.16
N GLN A 149 8.70 3.77 20.11
CA GLN A 149 8.44 2.33 20.10
C GLN A 149 9.64 1.58 19.51
N PRO A 150 9.85 0.29 19.89
CA PRO A 150 10.96 -0.49 19.32
C PRO A 150 10.74 -0.75 17.82
N PRO A 151 11.81 -0.83 17.05
CA PRO A 151 11.75 -1.28 15.67
C PRO A 151 11.12 -2.67 15.56
N PHE A 152 10.48 -2.95 14.43
CA PHE A 152 9.91 -4.26 14.16
C PHE A 152 10.25 -4.75 12.75
N THR A 153 10.12 -6.05 12.54
CA THR A 153 10.34 -6.71 11.25
C THR A 153 9.06 -7.38 10.80
N SER A 154 8.79 -7.32 9.50
CA SER A 154 7.65 -8.00 8.87
C SER A 154 8.12 -8.86 7.71
N ARG A 155 7.57 -10.08 7.61
CA ARG A 155 7.81 -10.99 6.48
C ARG A 155 6.77 -10.73 5.39
N VAL A 156 7.24 -10.39 4.19
CA VAL A 156 6.40 -10.28 3.00
C VAL A 156 6.43 -11.61 2.24
N SER A 157 5.31 -12.31 2.22
CA SER A 157 5.15 -13.63 1.57
C SER A 157 4.07 -13.67 0.51
N SER A 158 3.31 -12.59 0.34
CA SER A 158 2.27 -12.47 -0.69
C SER A 158 2.05 -11.02 -1.11
N VAL A 159 1.45 -10.87 -2.28
CA VAL A 159 0.90 -9.60 -2.78
C VAL A 159 -0.61 -9.78 -2.92
N ASP A 160 -1.37 -8.85 -2.38
CA ASP A 160 -2.82 -8.93 -2.37
C ASP A 160 -3.44 -7.94 -3.37
N LEU A 161 -4.43 -8.43 -4.11
CA LEU A 161 -5.26 -7.63 -5.01
C LEU A 161 -6.53 -7.22 -4.27
N LEU A 162 -6.75 -5.92 -4.19
CA LEU A 162 -7.93 -5.30 -3.60
C LEU A 162 -8.76 -4.61 -4.68
N VAL A 163 -10.07 -4.56 -4.47
CA VAL A 163 -11.01 -3.81 -5.30
C VAL A 163 -11.85 -2.88 -4.43
N TYR A 164 -12.08 -1.67 -4.90
CA TYR A 164 -12.97 -0.71 -4.24
C TYR A 164 -14.40 -0.90 -4.75
N ASP A 165 -15.33 -1.23 -3.84
CA ASP A 165 -16.72 -1.52 -4.19
C ASP A 165 -17.62 -0.28 -4.28
N GLY A 166 -17.05 0.91 -4.08
CA GLY A 166 -17.76 2.19 -4.00
C GLY A 166 -17.96 2.70 -2.57
N ALA A 167 -17.70 1.86 -1.58
CA ALA A 167 -17.77 2.20 -0.15
C ALA A 167 -16.50 1.79 0.60
N LYS A 168 -16.00 0.58 0.35
CA LYS A 168 -14.85 -0.01 1.02
C LYS A 168 -13.96 -0.78 0.04
N TRP A 169 -12.71 -0.95 0.43
CA TRP A 169 -11.78 -1.86 -0.24
C TRP A 169 -12.06 -3.30 0.21
N GLN A 170 -12.18 -4.19 -0.77
CA GLN A 170 -12.46 -5.60 -0.57
C GLN A 170 -11.30 -6.46 -1.06
N ASP A 171 -11.04 -7.56 -0.37
CA ASP A 171 -10.07 -8.56 -0.81
C ASP A 171 -10.59 -9.27 -2.06
N ARG A 172 -9.77 -9.33 -3.11
CA ARG A 172 -10.12 -10.02 -4.36
C ARG A 172 -9.32 -11.30 -4.55
N ALA A 173 -8.02 -11.25 -4.36
CA ALA A 173 -7.11 -12.38 -4.52
C ALA A 173 -5.80 -12.13 -3.77
N SER A 174 -5.08 -13.20 -3.48
CA SER A 174 -3.74 -13.16 -2.88
C SER A 174 -2.80 -14.04 -3.70
N PHE A 175 -1.60 -13.53 -3.97
CA PHE A 175 -0.60 -14.18 -4.80
C PHE A 175 0.65 -14.44 -3.97
N ALA A 176 0.96 -15.71 -3.76
CA ALA A 176 2.12 -16.12 -2.97
C ALA A 176 3.43 -15.77 -3.69
N LEU A 177 4.40 -15.28 -2.92
CA LEU A 177 5.79 -15.21 -3.34
C LEU A 177 6.47 -16.56 -3.08
N HIS A 178 7.59 -16.81 -3.77
CA HIS A 178 8.38 -18.01 -3.55
C HIS A 178 9.05 -17.97 -2.18
N GLY A 179 8.81 -19.02 -1.38
CA GLY A 179 9.31 -19.14 0.00
C GLY A 179 10.80 -19.41 0.11
#